data_699d4943ef776220194eb68a1faaaae2
#
_entry.id   699d4943ef776220194eb68a1faaaae2
#
_cell.length_a   1.000
_cell.length_b   1.000
_cell.length_c   1.000
_cell.angle_alpha   90.00
_cell.angle_beta   90.00
_cell.angle_gamma   90.00
#
_symmetry.space_group_name_H-M   'P 1'
#
loop_
_entity.id
_entity.type
_entity.pdbx_description
1 polymer ?
#
loop_
_entity_poly.entity_id
_entity_poly.type
_entity_poly.pdbx_seq_one_letter_code
_entity_poly.pdbx_strand_id
1 'polypeptide(L)'
;MEKIVEERVNTWLNGAYDEETKAEVWDMQRHRPDELQDAFYKELEFGTGGMRGIMGAGTNRMNRYTVAMATQGLANYVRKCVTERQPRMAVAYDSRNNSREFSEIVADVLSANDIKVFLFNQITPTPELSFSIRQLQCDSGVMVTASHNPKEYNGYKAYWNDGGQLVPPHDGNVIAEVRKITSIDDVKWTRKPENVQYVGEEVHVPYMERIKSLSLHPEAIQKQHDLKIVYTPLHGTGVYMIPRSLKNFGFDNVSLVEKQAVPDGNFSTVVSPNPEEKAAMRMAIEQAEKLQADLVLASDPDADRIGVAVPKGDGSYELLNGNMTLTLLVRYLLKEWKRAGKIDGKQYVVKTVVTTELIRDIARKEGVACYDVLTGFKYIADKILELEGKEQFIAGGEESFGCLAGDFVRDKDAVISCSLLAEFAALAKTEGKSLRDLLIDTYIEYGYYRESLLSITKKGQSGAEEIRHMMEEYREHPYSSIHGIEVVRIDDILLSTSTDCRTGAKTPIQQPKSDVLQFHLADGSKVTMRPSGTEPKIKFYFSVREKLERREDYDAAVEAAEAKIQGIIQYMKLK
;
A
#
# COMPACT_ATOMS: atom_id res chain seq x y z
N MET A 1 -26.07 8.05 -27.30
CA MET A 1 -24.61 7.76 -27.21
C MET A 1 -23.87 9.05 -27.54
N GLU A 2 -22.88 9.43 -26.73
CA GLU A 2 -22.05 10.59 -27.07
C GLU A 2 -21.21 10.30 -28.31
N LYS A 3 -20.99 11.30 -29.17
CA LYS A 3 -20.26 11.16 -30.44
C LYS A 3 -18.89 10.51 -30.27
N ILE A 4 -18.16 10.87 -29.20
CA ILE A 4 -16.84 10.32 -28.91
C ILE A 4 -16.88 8.81 -28.59
N VAL A 5 -17.94 8.36 -27.92
CA VAL A 5 -18.15 6.94 -27.60
C VAL A 5 -18.40 6.16 -28.89
N GLU A 6 -19.25 6.71 -29.78
CA GLU A 6 -19.55 6.09 -31.08
C GLU A 6 -18.29 5.96 -31.95
N GLU A 7 -17.45 7.00 -32.01
CA GLU A 7 -16.19 6.98 -32.75
C GLU A 7 -15.24 5.89 -32.21
N ARG A 8 -15.08 5.78 -30.87
CA ARG A 8 -14.23 4.76 -30.24
C ARG A 8 -14.76 3.34 -30.46
N VAL A 9 -16.07 3.13 -30.30
CA VAL A 9 -16.71 1.85 -30.56
C VAL A 9 -16.49 1.42 -32.02
N ASN A 10 -16.68 2.34 -32.97
CA ASN A 10 -16.44 2.06 -34.38
C ASN A 10 -14.98 1.71 -34.68
N THR A 11 -14.03 2.39 -34.02
CA THR A 11 -12.60 2.07 -34.12
C THR A 11 -12.33 0.63 -33.65
N TRP A 12 -12.94 0.20 -32.54
CA TRP A 12 -12.75 -1.15 -32.01
C TRP A 12 -13.39 -2.21 -32.87
N LEU A 13 -14.61 -1.98 -33.41
CA LEU A 13 -15.30 -2.94 -34.26
C LEU A 13 -14.66 -3.11 -35.64
N ASN A 14 -14.06 -2.05 -36.20
CA ASN A 14 -13.47 -2.08 -37.54
C ASN A 14 -11.93 -2.21 -37.54
N GLY A 15 -11.28 -2.07 -36.38
CA GLY A 15 -9.83 -2.15 -36.23
C GLY A 15 -9.31 -3.60 -36.10
N ALA A 16 -8.00 -3.72 -35.88
CA ALA A 16 -7.28 -5.00 -35.75
C ALA A 16 -7.44 -5.63 -34.34
N TYR A 17 -8.66 -5.61 -33.79
CA TYR A 17 -9.02 -6.28 -32.54
C TYR A 17 -9.48 -7.72 -32.83
N ASP A 18 -9.30 -8.63 -31.84
CA ASP A 18 -9.73 -10.01 -31.98
C ASP A 18 -11.28 -10.14 -32.00
N GLU A 19 -11.75 -11.27 -32.51
CA GLU A 19 -13.18 -11.48 -32.70
C GLU A 19 -13.96 -11.63 -31.38
N GLU A 20 -13.32 -12.12 -30.31
CA GLU A 20 -13.94 -12.21 -28.98
C GLU A 20 -14.18 -10.82 -28.40
N THR A 21 -13.18 -9.94 -28.48
CA THR A 21 -13.29 -8.53 -28.08
C THR A 21 -14.37 -7.80 -28.88
N LYS A 22 -14.43 -7.99 -30.21
CA LYS A 22 -15.48 -7.39 -31.04
C LYS A 22 -16.86 -7.91 -30.67
N ALA A 23 -16.99 -9.23 -30.39
CA ALA A 23 -18.25 -9.82 -29.96
C ALA A 23 -18.73 -9.23 -28.63
N GLU A 24 -17.84 -9.01 -27.67
CA GLU A 24 -18.15 -8.35 -26.39
C GLU A 24 -18.64 -6.90 -26.61
N VAL A 25 -17.98 -6.13 -27.48
CA VAL A 25 -18.41 -4.76 -27.83
C VAL A 25 -19.78 -4.77 -28.52
N TRP A 26 -20.05 -5.72 -29.44
CA TRP A 26 -21.36 -5.90 -30.08
C TRP A 26 -22.44 -6.26 -29.06
N ASP A 27 -22.13 -7.10 -28.07
CA ASP A 27 -23.08 -7.48 -27.03
C ASP A 27 -23.41 -6.28 -26.13
N MET A 28 -22.40 -5.51 -25.70
CA MET A 28 -22.64 -4.26 -24.96
C MET A 28 -23.50 -3.28 -25.76
N GLN A 29 -23.24 -3.11 -27.05
CA GLN A 29 -23.99 -2.18 -27.90
C GLN A 29 -25.47 -2.55 -28.00
N ARG A 30 -25.79 -3.85 -28.02
CA ARG A 30 -27.15 -4.35 -28.17
C ARG A 30 -27.92 -4.50 -26.86
N HIS A 31 -27.25 -4.91 -25.80
CA HIS A 31 -27.92 -5.37 -24.60
C HIS A 31 -27.53 -4.59 -23.33
N ARG A 32 -26.37 -3.86 -23.35
CA ARG A 32 -25.81 -3.19 -22.17
C ARG A 32 -25.30 -1.79 -22.50
N PRO A 33 -26.17 -0.86 -23.00
CA PRO A 33 -25.72 0.46 -23.51
C PRO A 33 -25.08 1.36 -22.44
N ASP A 34 -25.48 1.24 -21.18
CA ASP A 34 -24.88 2.01 -20.08
C ASP A 34 -23.45 1.54 -19.79
N GLU A 35 -23.22 0.23 -19.86
CA GLU A 35 -21.88 -0.36 -19.72
C GLU A 35 -20.98 0.01 -20.92
N LEU A 36 -21.52 0.02 -22.14
CA LEU A 36 -20.81 0.49 -23.33
C LEU A 36 -20.37 1.97 -23.15
N GLN A 37 -21.29 2.81 -22.69
CA GLN A 37 -21.00 4.22 -22.43
C GLN A 37 -19.84 4.35 -21.43
N ASP A 38 -19.87 3.60 -20.31
CA ASP A 38 -18.83 3.60 -19.28
C ASP A 38 -17.50 2.99 -19.77
N ALA A 39 -17.56 2.01 -20.66
CA ALA A 39 -16.37 1.36 -21.22
C ALA A 39 -15.61 2.25 -22.22
N PHE A 40 -16.28 3.21 -22.87
CA PHE A 40 -15.72 3.98 -23.98
C PHE A 40 -15.74 5.52 -23.80
N TYR A 41 -16.30 6.09 -22.71
CA TYR A 41 -16.41 7.55 -22.56
C TYR A 41 -15.06 8.26 -22.39
N LYS A 42 -14.04 7.55 -21.91
CA LYS A 42 -12.67 8.04 -21.78
C LYS A 42 -11.66 6.92 -22.03
N GLU A 43 -10.39 7.26 -22.00
CA GLU A 43 -9.29 6.30 -21.95
C GLU A 43 -8.95 5.96 -20.51
N LEU A 44 -8.51 4.71 -20.27
CA LEU A 44 -7.99 4.30 -18.96
C LEU A 44 -6.70 5.08 -18.69
N GLU A 45 -6.71 5.90 -17.66
CA GLU A 45 -5.59 6.78 -17.36
C GLU A 45 -4.40 5.98 -16.82
N PHE A 46 -3.24 6.21 -17.42
CA PHE A 46 -1.97 5.83 -16.82
C PHE A 46 -1.57 6.94 -15.84
N GLY A 47 -1.82 6.71 -14.56
CA GLY A 47 -1.47 7.64 -13.48
C GLY A 47 -0.01 7.51 -13.04
N THR A 48 0.37 8.26 -12.01
CA THR A 48 1.77 8.34 -11.52
C THR A 48 2.35 7.03 -10.99
N GLY A 49 1.52 6.01 -10.75
CA GLY A 49 1.97 4.67 -10.28
C GLY A 49 1.59 3.53 -11.24
N GLY A 50 0.96 3.84 -12.38
CA GLY A 50 0.44 2.85 -13.32
C GLY A 50 -1.03 3.01 -13.62
N MET A 51 -1.71 1.92 -14.01
CA MET A 51 -3.14 1.88 -14.34
C MET A 51 -3.90 0.97 -13.37
N ARG A 52 -5.19 1.25 -13.19
CA ARG A 52 -6.13 0.35 -12.50
C ARG A 52 -7.53 0.58 -13.04
N GLY A 53 -8.25 -0.50 -13.34
CA GLY A 53 -9.61 -0.41 -13.86
C GLY A 53 -10.34 -1.75 -13.80
N ILE A 54 -11.62 -1.69 -14.14
CA ILE A 54 -12.45 -2.87 -14.35
C ILE A 54 -11.94 -3.58 -15.62
N MET A 55 -11.90 -4.92 -15.60
CA MET A 55 -11.54 -5.74 -16.76
C MET A 55 -12.68 -5.78 -17.78
N GLY A 56 -12.36 -5.87 -19.07
CA GLY A 56 -13.32 -6.02 -20.18
C GLY A 56 -12.92 -5.25 -21.43
N ALA A 57 -13.73 -5.32 -22.47
CA ALA A 57 -13.52 -4.57 -23.70
C ALA A 57 -13.82 -3.08 -23.50
N GLY A 58 -12.98 -2.22 -24.07
CA GLY A 58 -13.16 -0.76 -24.03
C GLY A 58 -11.90 0.01 -23.70
N THR A 59 -11.91 1.29 -24.04
CA THR A 59 -10.77 2.20 -23.82
C THR A 59 -10.59 2.55 -22.34
N ASN A 60 -11.66 2.50 -21.54
CA ASN A 60 -11.67 2.74 -20.10
C ASN A 60 -11.68 1.42 -19.29
N ARG A 61 -11.06 0.38 -19.81
CA ARG A 61 -11.00 -0.96 -19.20
C ARG A 61 -9.58 -1.50 -19.20
N MET A 62 -9.31 -2.38 -18.22
CA MET A 62 -8.11 -3.23 -18.23
C MET A 62 -8.34 -4.39 -19.19
N ASN A 63 -7.57 -4.46 -20.25
CA ASN A 63 -7.57 -5.53 -21.23
C ASN A 63 -6.21 -5.64 -21.91
N ARG A 64 -6.06 -6.67 -22.76
CA ARG A 64 -4.80 -6.94 -23.46
C ARG A 64 -4.27 -5.74 -24.25
N TYR A 65 -5.16 -4.92 -24.83
CA TYR A 65 -4.78 -3.78 -25.67
C TYR A 65 -4.32 -2.60 -24.84
N THR A 66 -5.07 -2.23 -23.80
CA THR A 66 -4.68 -1.13 -22.91
C THR A 66 -3.38 -1.44 -22.14
N VAL A 67 -3.18 -2.71 -21.73
CA VAL A 67 -1.93 -3.19 -21.13
C VAL A 67 -0.76 -3.11 -22.13
N ALA A 68 -0.98 -3.56 -23.37
CA ALA A 68 0.06 -3.54 -24.39
C ALA A 68 0.46 -2.12 -24.80
N MET A 69 -0.51 -1.21 -24.97
CA MET A 69 -0.25 0.20 -25.29
C MET A 69 0.54 0.90 -24.18
N ALA A 70 0.16 0.69 -22.92
CA ALA A 70 0.88 1.20 -21.77
C ALA A 70 2.31 0.65 -21.70
N THR A 71 2.49 -0.65 -21.96
CA THR A 71 3.79 -1.30 -21.99
C THR A 71 4.67 -0.77 -23.13
N GLN A 72 4.09 -0.51 -24.30
CA GLN A 72 4.84 0.12 -25.40
C GLN A 72 5.37 1.50 -25.01
N GLY A 73 4.55 2.34 -24.37
CA GLY A 73 4.98 3.64 -23.87
C GLY A 73 6.10 3.53 -22.83
N LEU A 74 5.97 2.62 -21.86
CA LEU A 74 7.01 2.33 -20.88
C LEU A 74 8.30 1.85 -21.55
N ALA A 75 8.21 0.92 -22.51
CA ALA A 75 9.36 0.41 -23.27
C ALA A 75 10.08 1.53 -24.04
N ASN A 76 9.32 2.45 -24.67
CA ASN A 76 9.88 3.60 -25.37
C ASN A 76 10.68 4.49 -24.43
N TYR A 77 10.16 4.75 -23.20
CA TYR A 77 10.86 5.57 -22.23
C TYR A 77 12.12 4.87 -21.70
N VAL A 78 12.04 3.60 -21.28
CA VAL A 78 13.19 2.84 -20.77
C VAL A 78 14.31 2.81 -21.81
N ARG A 79 14.01 2.57 -23.09
CA ARG A 79 14.99 2.58 -24.17
C ARG A 79 15.65 3.94 -24.42
N LYS A 80 14.96 5.04 -24.11
CA LYS A 80 15.56 6.39 -24.15
C LYS A 80 16.52 6.64 -23.01
N CYS A 81 16.25 6.04 -21.85
CA CYS A 81 17.09 6.18 -20.65
C CYS A 81 18.30 5.26 -20.68
N VAL A 82 18.20 4.07 -21.30
CA VAL A 82 19.25 3.04 -21.33
C VAL A 82 19.68 2.81 -22.77
N THR A 83 20.79 3.46 -23.18
CA THR A 83 21.26 3.46 -24.59
C THR A 83 22.54 2.63 -24.79
N GLU A 84 23.33 2.41 -23.73
CA GLU A 84 24.67 1.80 -23.84
C GLU A 84 24.65 0.27 -23.75
N ARG A 85 23.55 -0.31 -23.37
CA ARG A 85 23.33 -1.76 -23.24
C ARG A 85 21.89 -2.15 -23.49
N GLN A 86 21.62 -3.44 -23.60
CA GLN A 86 20.24 -3.93 -23.63
C GLN A 86 19.58 -3.65 -22.28
N PRO A 87 18.41 -2.94 -22.26
CA PRO A 87 17.65 -2.73 -21.04
C PRO A 87 17.13 -4.04 -20.46
N ARG A 88 16.89 -4.05 -19.14
CA ARG A 88 16.40 -5.21 -18.38
C ARG A 88 15.17 -4.83 -17.60
N MET A 89 14.15 -5.69 -17.60
CA MET A 89 12.93 -5.44 -16.81
C MET A 89 12.45 -6.72 -16.14
N ALA A 90 11.96 -6.58 -14.91
CA ALA A 90 11.30 -7.67 -14.17
C ALA A 90 9.79 -7.55 -14.30
N VAL A 91 9.08 -8.68 -14.41
CA VAL A 91 7.61 -8.72 -14.54
C VAL A 91 7.06 -9.77 -13.59
N ALA A 92 6.14 -9.36 -12.71
CA ALA A 92 5.44 -10.25 -11.78
C ALA A 92 3.93 -10.01 -11.84
N TYR A 93 3.16 -10.92 -11.27
CA TYR A 93 1.71 -10.90 -11.29
C TYR A 93 1.11 -11.58 -10.06
N ASP A 94 -0.09 -11.17 -9.69
CA ASP A 94 -0.86 -11.74 -8.59
C ASP A 94 -1.81 -12.88 -9.04
N SER A 95 -2.69 -13.31 -8.13
CA SER A 95 -3.64 -14.41 -8.36
C SER A 95 -4.91 -14.01 -9.11
N ARG A 96 -5.10 -12.73 -9.45
CA ARG A 96 -6.31 -12.24 -10.12
C ARG A 96 -6.52 -12.87 -11.49
N ASN A 97 -7.79 -12.93 -11.90
CA ASN A 97 -8.13 -13.29 -13.26
C ASN A 97 -7.37 -12.40 -14.23
N ASN A 98 -6.88 -12.98 -15.33
CA ASN A 98 -6.09 -12.33 -16.38
C ASN A 98 -4.71 -11.78 -15.96
N SER A 99 -4.30 -11.82 -14.69
CA SER A 99 -2.99 -11.28 -14.28
C SER A 99 -1.83 -12.00 -14.97
N ARG A 100 -1.89 -13.33 -15.10
CA ARG A 100 -0.89 -14.11 -15.84
C ARG A 100 -0.89 -13.75 -17.32
N GLU A 101 -2.05 -13.67 -17.96
CA GLU A 101 -2.17 -13.32 -19.38
C GLU A 101 -1.62 -11.91 -19.64
N PHE A 102 -2.00 -10.95 -18.82
CA PHE A 102 -1.48 -9.57 -18.94
C PHE A 102 0.04 -9.51 -18.73
N SER A 103 0.60 -10.30 -17.82
CA SER A 103 2.04 -10.36 -17.62
C SER A 103 2.80 -10.96 -18.82
N GLU A 104 2.21 -11.94 -19.49
CA GLU A 104 2.75 -12.49 -20.74
C GLU A 104 2.71 -11.45 -21.87
N ILE A 105 1.62 -10.66 -21.97
CA ILE A 105 1.50 -9.54 -22.93
C ILE A 105 2.58 -8.47 -22.65
N VAL A 106 2.80 -8.14 -21.39
CA VAL A 106 3.89 -7.23 -20.99
C VAL A 106 5.23 -7.77 -21.48
N ALA A 107 5.50 -9.07 -21.27
CA ALA A 107 6.74 -9.72 -21.71
C ALA A 107 6.85 -9.74 -23.25
N ASP A 108 5.75 -9.96 -23.97
CA ASP A 108 5.73 -9.93 -25.45
C ASP A 108 6.15 -8.55 -25.97
N VAL A 109 5.51 -7.50 -25.49
CA VAL A 109 5.78 -6.12 -25.93
C VAL A 109 7.19 -5.69 -25.54
N LEU A 110 7.64 -5.96 -24.30
CA LEU A 110 8.99 -5.60 -23.86
C LEU A 110 10.05 -6.31 -24.68
N SER A 111 9.92 -7.63 -24.87
CA SER A 111 10.90 -8.43 -25.63
C SER A 111 10.94 -8.00 -27.10
N ALA A 112 9.79 -7.67 -27.71
CA ALA A 112 9.70 -7.16 -29.09
C ALA A 112 10.42 -5.79 -29.25
N ASN A 113 10.55 -5.05 -28.16
CA ASN A 113 11.28 -3.78 -28.10
C ASN A 113 12.76 -3.94 -27.68
N ASP A 114 13.33 -5.13 -27.81
CA ASP A 114 14.73 -5.44 -27.47
C ASP A 114 15.10 -5.24 -26.01
N ILE A 115 14.14 -5.45 -25.11
CA ILE A 115 14.34 -5.40 -23.67
C ILE A 115 14.46 -6.85 -23.15
N LYS A 116 15.46 -7.13 -22.32
CA LYS A 116 15.59 -8.41 -21.61
C LYS A 116 14.56 -8.44 -20.49
N VAL A 117 13.70 -9.45 -20.50
CA VAL A 117 12.60 -9.61 -19.55
C VAL A 117 12.87 -10.78 -18.60
N PHE A 118 12.75 -10.53 -17.31
CA PHE A 118 12.72 -11.54 -16.26
C PHE A 118 11.26 -11.69 -15.80
N LEU A 119 10.57 -12.71 -16.30
CA LEU A 119 9.17 -12.98 -16.01
C LEU A 119 9.07 -14.06 -14.93
N PHE A 120 8.39 -13.76 -13.82
CA PHE A 120 8.15 -14.75 -12.79
C PHE A 120 7.28 -15.90 -13.31
N ASN A 121 7.67 -17.14 -12.99
CA ASN A 121 7.00 -18.35 -13.47
C ASN A 121 5.75 -18.72 -12.66
N GLN A 122 5.52 -18.03 -11.54
CA GLN A 122 4.36 -18.20 -10.65
C GLN A 122 3.90 -16.86 -10.10
N ILE A 123 2.71 -16.83 -9.45
CA ILE A 123 2.24 -15.66 -8.73
C ILE A 123 3.26 -15.24 -7.67
N THR A 124 3.57 -13.95 -7.61
CA THR A 124 4.68 -13.42 -6.82
C THR A 124 4.27 -12.14 -6.09
N PRO A 125 4.67 -11.97 -4.83
CA PRO A 125 4.41 -10.75 -4.06
C PRO A 125 4.98 -9.48 -4.73
N THR A 126 4.23 -8.37 -4.61
CA THR A 126 4.71 -7.04 -5.02
C THR A 126 6.10 -6.68 -4.43
N PRO A 127 6.36 -6.89 -3.12
CA PRO A 127 7.68 -6.60 -2.55
C PRO A 127 8.81 -7.45 -3.15
N GLU A 128 8.53 -8.66 -3.57
CA GLU A 128 9.55 -9.50 -4.20
C GLU A 128 9.90 -9.02 -5.62
N LEU A 129 8.93 -8.47 -6.37
CA LEU A 129 9.25 -7.75 -7.60
C LEU A 129 10.18 -6.57 -7.33
N SER A 130 9.86 -5.75 -6.33
CA SER A 130 10.71 -4.62 -5.92
C SER A 130 12.14 -5.08 -5.61
N PHE A 131 12.30 -6.15 -4.84
CA PHE A 131 13.58 -6.77 -4.56
C PHE A 131 14.28 -7.27 -5.84
N SER A 132 13.55 -7.95 -6.74
CA SER A 132 14.11 -8.55 -7.95
C SER A 132 14.68 -7.52 -8.92
N ILE A 133 14.06 -6.32 -9.02
CA ILE A 133 14.56 -5.23 -9.86
C ILE A 133 16.01 -4.88 -9.48
N ARG A 134 16.29 -4.76 -8.19
CA ARG A 134 17.63 -4.46 -7.67
C ARG A 134 18.55 -5.68 -7.78
N GLN A 135 18.07 -6.87 -7.42
CA GLN A 135 18.84 -8.12 -7.41
C GLN A 135 19.30 -8.51 -8.81
N LEU A 136 18.45 -8.36 -9.82
CA LEU A 136 18.72 -8.69 -11.22
C LEU A 136 19.28 -7.51 -12.02
N GLN A 137 19.52 -6.36 -11.37
CA GLN A 137 20.00 -5.13 -11.99
C GLN A 137 19.11 -4.71 -13.17
N CYS A 138 17.79 -4.72 -12.95
CA CYS A 138 16.81 -4.26 -13.91
C CYS A 138 16.71 -2.73 -13.91
N ASP A 139 16.35 -2.16 -15.06
CA ASP A 139 16.14 -0.73 -15.24
C ASP A 139 14.74 -0.29 -14.84
N SER A 140 13.80 -1.25 -14.85
CA SER A 140 12.40 -1.01 -14.51
C SER A 140 11.73 -2.35 -14.21
N GLY A 141 10.48 -2.31 -13.74
CA GLY A 141 9.67 -3.50 -13.52
C GLY A 141 8.18 -3.22 -13.61
N VAL A 142 7.41 -4.29 -13.75
CA VAL A 142 5.94 -4.24 -13.84
C VAL A 142 5.33 -5.28 -12.92
N MET A 143 4.38 -4.84 -12.08
CA MET A 143 3.50 -5.71 -11.31
C MET A 143 2.09 -5.65 -11.84
N VAL A 144 1.56 -6.78 -12.27
CA VAL A 144 0.17 -6.91 -12.70
C VAL A 144 -0.69 -7.30 -11.50
N THR A 145 -1.38 -6.31 -10.95
CA THR A 145 -2.21 -6.46 -9.74
C THR A 145 -3.14 -5.26 -9.57
N ALA A 146 -4.29 -5.46 -8.94
CA ALA A 146 -5.13 -4.41 -8.39
C ALA A 146 -5.17 -4.44 -6.86
N SER A 147 -4.14 -5.04 -6.19
CA SER A 147 -4.04 -5.15 -4.73
C SER A 147 -5.32 -5.74 -4.13
N HIS A 148 -5.96 -5.07 -3.20
CA HIS A 148 -7.15 -5.50 -2.48
C HIS A 148 -8.50 -5.16 -3.15
N ASN A 149 -8.50 -4.59 -4.37
CA ASN A 149 -9.74 -4.27 -5.07
C ASN A 149 -10.59 -5.53 -5.35
N PRO A 150 -11.92 -5.40 -5.53
CA PRO A 150 -12.78 -6.51 -5.93
C PRO A 150 -12.33 -7.25 -7.19
N LYS A 151 -12.87 -8.43 -7.43
CA LYS A 151 -12.44 -9.37 -8.49
C LYS A 151 -12.55 -8.84 -9.92
N GLU A 152 -13.43 -7.87 -10.13
CA GLU A 152 -13.67 -7.24 -11.44
C GLU A 152 -12.50 -6.35 -11.88
N TYR A 153 -11.64 -5.95 -10.95
CA TYR A 153 -10.51 -5.05 -11.21
C TYR A 153 -9.23 -5.82 -11.49
N ASN A 154 -8.41 -5.22 -12.36
CA ASN A 154 -6.99 -5.51 -12.46
C ASN A 154 -6.20 -4.21 -12.59
N GLY A 155 -4.87 -4.29 -12.59
CA GLY A 155 -4.00 -3.12 -12.67
C GLY A 155 -2.60 -3.45 -13.15
N TYR A 156 -1.84 -2.39 -13.33
CA TYR A 156 -0.49 -2.40 -13.86
C TYR A 156 0.32 -1.37 -13.06
N LYS A 157 1.15 -1.81 -12.13
CA LYS A 157 2.05 -0.94 -11.37
C LYS A 157 3.42 -0.92 -12.06
N ALA A 158 3.99 0.28 -12.27
CA ALA A 158 5.31 0.44 -12.88
C ALA A 158 6.33 0.91 -11.84
N TYR A 159 7.52 0.33 -11.91
CA TYR A 159 8.65 0.51 -10.97
C TYR A 159 9.89 1.00 -11.70
N TRP A 160 10.79 1.68 -11.00
CA TRP A 160 12.08 2.10 -11.54
C TRP A 160 13.24 1.24 -11.00
N ASN A 161 14.46 1.56 -11.42
CA ASN A 161 15.65 0.77 -11.17
C ASN A 161 16.08 0.67 -9.70
N ASP A 162 15.57 1.54 -8.84
CA ASP A 162 15.75 1.50 -7.40
C ASP A 162 14.81 0.48 -6.70
N GLY A 163 13.85 -0.08 -7.44
CA GLY A 163 12.81 -0.99 -6.94
C GLY A 163 11.57 -0.28 -6.38
N GLY A 164 11.52 1.05 -6.39
CA GLY A 164 10.35 1.86 -6.01
C GLY A 164 9.39 2.07 -7.17
N GLN A 165 8.11 2.36 -6.87
CA GLN A 165 7.16 2.81 -7.90
C GLN A 165 7.61 4.14 -8.49
N LEU A 166 7.24 4.39 -9.75
CA LEU A 166 7.62 5.60 -10.45
C LEU A 166 7.28 6.88 -9.68
N VAL A 167 8.27 7.77 -9.58
CA VAL A 167 8.16 9.12 -9.02
C VAL A 167 8.69 10.13 -10.06
N PRO A 168 8.45 11.44 -9.88
CA PRO A 168 9.02 12.44 -10.76
C PRO A 168 10.56 12.36 -10.86
N PRO A 169 11.14 12.52 -12.05
CA PRO A 169 10.50 12.89 -13.34
C PRO A 169 9.98 11.68 -14.13
N HIS A 170 10.25 10.45 -13.68
CA HIS A 170 10.01 9.23 -14.45
C HIS A 170 8.52 8.96 -14.70
N ASP A 171 7.65 9.18 -13.71
CA ASP A 171 6.20 9.01 -13.85
C ASP A 171 5.62 9.91 -14.96
N GLY A 172 5.93 11.21 -14.96
CA GLY A 172 5.48 12.15 -15.98
C GLY A 172 6.02 11.81 -17.37
N ASN A 173 7.27 11.37 -17.45
CA ASN A 173 7.89 11.01 -18.72
C ASN A 173 7.29 9.72 -19.31
N VAL A 174 7.00 8.71 -18.49
CA VAL A 174 6.29 7.49 -18.92
C VAL A 174 4.90 7.82 -19.42
N ILE A 175 4.13 8.64 -18.66
CA ILE A 175 2.80 9.11 -19.07
C ILE A 175 2.87 9.80 -20.44
N ALA A 176 3.90 10.65 -20.67
CA ALA A 176 4.07 11.34 -21.94
C ALA A 176 4.35 10.39 -23.11
N GLU A 177 5.08 9.28 -22.87
CA GLU A 177 5.32 8.27 -23.92
C GLU A 177 4.08 7.38 -24.14
N VAL A 178 3.34 7.01 -23.09
CA VAL A 178 2.08 6.26 -23.20
C VAL A 178 1.07 7.05 -24.04
N ARG A 179 0.93 8.35 -23.81
CA ARG A 179 -0.01 9.21 -24.57
C ARG A 179 0.32 9.34 -26.07
N LYS A 180 1.52 8.96 -26.50
CA LYS A 180 1.91 8.93 -27.93
C LYS A 180 1.42 7.65 -28.62
N ILE A 181 1.07 6.63 -27.87
CA ILE A 181 0.54 5.37 -28.41
C ILE A 181 -0.96 5.55 -28.58
N THR A 182 -1.39 5.86 -29.80
CA THR A 182 -2.78 6.20 -30.12
C THR A 182 -3.53 5.09 -30.84
N SER A 183 -2.80 4.08 -31.32
CA SER A 183 -3.36 2.89 -31.99
C SER A 183 -2.66 1.63 -31.47
N ILE A 184 -3.38 0.51 -31.53
CA ILE A 184 -2.78 -0.82 -31.30
C ILE A 184 -1.74 -1.17 -32.37
N ASP A 185 -1.77 -0.53 -33.52
CA ASP A 185 -0.78 -0.69 -34.59
C ASP A 185 0.57 -0.05 -34.23
N ASP A 186 0.61 0.83 -33.24
CA ASP A 186 1.85 1.41 -32.70
C ASP A 186 2.60 0.43 -31.79
N VAL A 187 1.96 -0.69 -31.42
CA VAL A 187 2.48 -1.69 -30.48
C VAL A 187 3.26 -2.78 -31.22
N LYS A 188 4.44 -3.10 -30.72
CA LYS A 188 5.20 -4.26 -31.18
C LYS A 188 4.77 -5.49 -30.38
N TRP A 189 4.08 -6.44 -31.03
CA TRP A 189 3.49 -7.61 -30.40
C TRP A 189 4.32 -8.89 -30.44
N THR A 190 5.27 -8.97 -31.40
CA THR A 190 5.97 -10.23 -31.69
C THR A 190 7.02 -10.51 -30.64
N ARG A 191 6.75 -11.45 -29.74
CA ARG A 191 7.70 -11.94 -28.74
C ARG A 191 9.02 -12.37 -29.38
N LYS A 192 10.11 -11.94 -28.77
CA LYS A 192 11.46 -12.46 -29.01
C LYS A 192 11.83 -13.40 -27.85
N PRO A 193 11.71 -14.74 -28.02
CA PRO A 193 11.89 -15.69 -26.93
C PRO A 193 13.27 -15.59 -26.25
N GLU A 194 14.31 -15.27 -27.02
CA GLU A 194 15.68 -15.07 -26.53
C GLU A 194 15.81 -13.92 -25.51
N ASN A 195 14.87 -12.99 -25.54
CA ASN A 195 14.80 -11.87 -24.62
C ASN A 195 13.95 -12.15 -23.38
N VAL A 196 13.27 -13.29 -23.28
CA VAL A 196 12.43 -13.64 -22.12
C VAL A 196 13.06 -14.77 -21.34
N GLN A 197 13.28 -14.56 -20.06
CA GLN A 197 13.76 -15.55 -19.11
C GLN A 197 12.74 -15.69 -17.98
N TYR A 198 12.27 -16.90 -17.75
CA TYR A 198 11.47 -17.19 -16.57
C TYR A 198 12.37 -17.27 -15.34
N VAL A 199 11.90 -16.67 -14.23
CA VAL A 199 12.61 -16.64 -12.95
C VAL A 199 11.72 -17.17 -11.82
N GLY A 200 12.36 -17.63 -10.75
CA GLY A 200 11.69 -18.22 -9.58
C GLY A 200 12.67 -18.37 -8.42
N GLU A 201 13.12 -19.58 -8.09
CA GLU A 201 13.95 -19.85 -6.91
C GLU A 201 15.27 -19.05 -6.87
N GLU A 202 15.84 -18.67 -8.01
CA GLU A 202 17.02 -17.81 -8.09
C GLU A 202 16.78 -16.39 -7.55
N VAL A 203 15.49 -15.97 -7.40
CA VAL A 203 15.08 -14.72 -6.74
C VAL A 203 14.49 -15.02 -5.37
N HIS A 204 13.63 -16.05 -5.26
CA HIS A 204 12.96 -16.42 -4.02
C HIS A 204 13.94 -16.71 -2.89
N VAL A 205 15.01 -17.47 -3.16
CA VAL A 205 16.02 -17.86 -2.14
C VAL A 205 16.76 -16.64 -1.59
N PRO A 206 17.39 -15.77 -2.41
CA PRO A 206 18.05 -14.57 -1.92
C PRO A 206 17.09 -13.62 -1.16
N TYR A 207 15.84 -13.49 -1.63
CA TYR A 207 14.84 -12.67 -0.93
C TYR A 207 14.55 -13.22 0.47
N MET A 208 14.31 -14.53 0.61
CA MET A 208 14.12 -15.19 1.90
C MET A 208 15.32 -15.06 2.83
N GLU A 209 16.54 -15.13 2.31
CA GLU A 209 17.77 -14.93 3.08
C GLU A 209 17.87 -13.50 3.61
N ARG A 210 17.54 -12.51 2.78
CA ARG A 210 17.52 -11.11 3.21
C ARG A 210 16.48 -10.88 4.30
N ILE A 211 15.27 -11.44 4.16
CA ILE A 211 14.23 -11.37 5.20
C ILE A 211 14.73 -12.00 6.50
N LYS A 212 15.30 -13.19 6.43
CA LYS A 212 15.84 -13.90 7.61
C LYS A 212 16.92 -13.07 8.34
N SER A 213 17.71 -12.30 7.60
CA SER A 213 18.76 -11.46 8.19
C SER A 213 18.22 -10.30 9.05
N LEU A 214 16.92 -10.00 8.98
CA LEU A 214 16.27 -9.00 9.83
C LEU A 214 15.87 -9.53 11.21
N SER A 215 15.93 -10.85 11.44
CA SER A 215 15.62 -11.47 12.73
C SER A 215 16.53 -10.95 13.83
N LEU A 216 15.96 -10.51 14.95
CA LEU A 216 16.66 -9.91 16.08
C LEU A 216 16.72 -10.84 17.29
N HIS A 217 15.76 -11.74 17.44
CA HIS A 217 15.59 -12.64 18.59
C HIS A 217 15.35 -14.11 18.21
N PRO A 218 16.26 -14.75 17.46
CA PRO A 218 16.11 -16.15 17.10
C PRO A 218 16.00 -17.09 18.31
N GLU A 219 16.58 -16.72 19.45
CA GLU A 219 16.46 -17.44 20.72
C GLU A 219 15.05 -17.40 21.32
N ALA A 220 14.30 -16.30 21.13
CA ALA A 220 12.91 -16.20 21.54
C ALA A 220 12.02 -17.09 20.65
N ILE A 221 12.29 -17.11 19.34
CA ILE A 221 11.61 -18.01 18.42
C ILE A 221 11.89 -19.47 18.79
N GLN A 222 13.14 -19.82 19.08
CA GLN A 222 13.49 -21.19 19.48
C GLN A 222 12.73 -21.66 20.73
N LYS A 223 12.53 -20.75 21.71
CA LYS A 223 11.75 -21.05 22.92
C LYS A 223 10.23 -21.13 22.67
N GLN A 224 9.75 -20.46 21.66
CA GLN A 224 8.33 -20.35 21.29
C GLN A 224 8.09 -20.86 19.86
N HIS A 225 8.86 -21.84 19.39
CA HIS A 225 8.74 -22.40 18.03
C HIS A 225 7.33 -22.94 17.74
N ASP A 226 6.61 -23.34 18.78
CA ASP A 226 5.24 -23.85 18.77
C ASP A 226 4.17 -22.74 18.90
N LEU A 227 4.55 -21.45 18.82
CA LEU A 227 3.63 -20.32 18.81
C LEU A 227 2.51 -20.57 17.79
N LYS A 228 1.26 -20.58 18.26
CA LYS A 228 0.11 -20.88 17.42
C LYS A 228 -0.22 -19.68 16.53
N ILE A 229 0.10 -19.77 15.26
CA ILE A 229 -0.15 -18.73 14.26
C ILE A 229 -1.23 -19.22 13.30
N VAL A 230 -2.30 -18.43 13.11
CA VAL A 230 -3.25 -18.62 12.01
C VAL A 230 -2.90 -17.62 10.92
N TYR A 231 -2.77 -18.09 9.69
CA TYR A 231 -2.47 -17.23 8.55
C TYR A 231 -3.47 -17.42 7.40
N THR A 232 -3.92 -16.29 6.82
CA THR A 232 -4.70 -16.27 5.57
C THR A 232 -4.04 -15.38 4.51
N PRO A 233 -3.79 -15.91 3.30
CA PRO A 233 -3.32 -15.14 2.16
C PRO A 233 -4.45 -14.42 1.39
N LEU A 234 -5.70 -14.54 1.82
CA LEU A 234 -6.88 -14.02 1.10
C LEU A 234 -6.85 -14.35 -0.40
N HIS A 235 -6.56 -15.62 -0.73
CA HIS A 235 -6.42 -16.16 -2.09
C HIS A 235 -5.21 -15.62 -2.89
N GLY A 236 -4.29 -14.89 -2.26
CA GLY A 236 -3.21 -14.16 -2.91
C GLY A 236 -1.85 -14.84 -2.92
N THR A 237 -0.85 -14.07 -3.35
CA THR A 237 0.54 -14.49 -3.56
C THR A 237 1.26 -14.86 -2.27
N GLY A 238 0.80 -14.32 -1.12
CA GLY A 238 1.38 -14.61 0.19
C GLY A 238 1.34 -16.10 0.58
N VAL A 239 0.50 -16.91 -0.08
CA VAL A 239 0.35 -18.35 0.20
C VAL A 239 1.67 -19.12 0.14
N TYR A 240 2.58 -18.73 -0.73
CA TYR A 240 3.87 -19.41 -0.87
C TYR A 240 4.96 -18.79 0.00
N MET A 241 5.02 -17.46 0.07
CA MET A 241 6.16 -16.77 0.65
C MET A 241 6.05 -16.59 2.17
N ILE A 242 4.85 -16.28 2.70
CA ILE A 242 4.72 -16.01 4.14
C ILE A 242 4.89 -17.27 4.99
N PRO A 243 4.25 -18.43 4.68
CA PRO A 243 4.53 -19.67 5.41
C PRO A 243 5.99 -20.11 5.31
N ARG A 244 6.62 -19.95 4.12
CA ARG A 244 8.04 -20.23 3.92
C ARG A 244 8.93 -19.36 4.78
N SER A 245 8.62 -18.06 4.87
CA SER A 245 9.37 -17.12 5.70
C SER A 245 9.21 -17.42 7.19
N LEU A 246 7.98 -17.67 7.67
CA LEU A 246 7.72 -18.06 9.06
C LEU A 246 8.48 -19.35 9.44
N LYS A 247 8.48 -20.34 8.55
CA LYS A 247 9.26 -21.57 8.75
C LYS A 247 10.77 -21.31 8.79
N ASN A 248 11.28 -20.44 7.90
CA ASN A 248 12.68 -20.03 7.91
C ASN A 248 13.07 -19.33 9.21
N PHE A 249 12.14 -18.57 9.82
CA PHE A 249 12.34 -17.97 11.13
C PHE A 249 12.37 -19.02 12.24
N GLY A 250 11.73 -20.16 12.07
CA GLY A 250 11.73 -21.30 13.00
C GLY A 250 10.38 -21.55 13.66
N PHE A 251 9.28 -21.04 13.10
CA PHE A 251 7.94 -21.33 13.57
C PHE A 251 7.40 -22.62 12.95
N ASP A 252 7.02 -23.58 13.79
CA ASP A 252 6.55 -24.90 13.37
C ASP A 252 5.03 -25.04 13.40
N ASN A 253 4.33 -24.14 14.10
CA ASN A 253 2.87 -24.23 14.32
C ASN A 253 2.13 -23.10 13.58
N VAL A 254 2.17 -23.13 12.26
CA VAL A 254 1.46 -22.19 11.38
C VAL A 254 0.29 -22.91 10.71
N SER A 255 -0.94 -22.51 11.05
CA SER A 255 -2.19 -23.06 10.51
C SER A 255 -2.76 -22.14 9.43
N LEU A 256 -2.84 -22.62 8.19
CA LEU A 256 -3.45 -21.88 7.09
C LEU A 256 -4.99 -21.95 7.17
N VAL A 257 -5.65 -20.88 6.74
CA VAL A 257 -7.08 -20.92 6.44
C VAL A 257 -7.25 -21.59 5.08
N GLU A 258 -7.43 -22.91 5.08
CA GLU A 258 -7.37 -23.76 3.88
C GLU A 258 -8.19 -23.25 2.70
N LYS A 259 -9.43 -22.79 2.95
CA LYS A 259 -10.31 -22.26 1.89
C LYS A 259 -9.79 -20.98 1.25
N GLN A 260 -8.97 -20.22 1.96
CA GLN A 260 -8.37 -18.96 1.49
C GLN A 260 -6.90 -19.15 1.06
N ALA A 261 -6.30 -20.30 1.35
CA ALA A 261 -4.94 -20.66 0.97
C ALA A 261 -4.83 -21.22 -0.46
N VAL A 262 -5.91 -21.17 -1.23
CA VAL A 262 -5.94 -21.53 -2.64
C VAL A 262 -5.94 -20.23 -3.45
N PRO A 263 -4.94 -19.98 -4.32
CA PRO A 263 -4.98 -18.85 -5.26
C PRO A 263 -6.24 -18.87 -6.11
N ASP A 264 -7.03 -17.81 -6.04
CA ASP A 264 -8.33 -17.73 -6.73
C ASP A 264 -8.65 -16.28 -7.12
N GLY A 265 -8.64 -16.00 -8.42
CA GLY A 265 -8.93 -14.67 -8.96
C GLY A 265 -10.37 -14.21 -8.75
N ASN A 266 -11.28 -15.12 -8.38
CA ASN A 266 -12.66 -14.78 -8.03
C ASN A 266 -12.83 -14.42 -6.55
N PHE A 267 -11.81 -14.63 -5.71
CA PHE A 267 -11.85 -14.37 -4.26
C PHE A 267 -13.12 -14.95 -3.61
N SER A 268 -13.43 -16.23 -3.90
CA SER A 268 -14.71 -16.87 -3.65
C SER A 268 -15.22 -16.83 -2.21
N THR A 269 -14.36 -16.56 -1.24
CA THR A 269 -14.72 -16.51 0.20
C THR A 269 -14.95 -15.09 0.73
N VAL A 270 -14.64 -14.05 -0.06
CA VAL A 270 -14.72 -12.64 0.34
C VAL A 270 -15.24 -11.77 -0.80
N VAL A 271 -15.90 -10.66 -0.47
CA VAL A 271 -16.32 -9.66 -1.46
C VAL A 271 -15.13 -8.80 -1.90
N SER A 272 -14.29 -8.44 -0.93
CA SER A 272 -13.05 -7.69 -1.13
C SER A 272 -11.94 -8.41 -0.35
N PRO A 273 -10.81 -8.75 -1.00
CA PRO A 273 -9.68 -9.42 -0.34
C PRO A 273 -8.81 -8.42 0.43
N ASN A 274 -9.44 -7.58 1.25
CA ASN A 274 -8.80 -6.51 1.99
C ASN A 274 -8.66 -6.88 3.47
N PRO A 275 -7.44 -7.07 4.00
CA PRO A 275 -7.22 -7.44 5.40
C PRO A 275 -7.60 -6.33 6.41
N GLU A 276 -7.92 -5.11 5.94
CA GLU A 276 -8.53 -4.05 6.76
C GLU A 276 -9.98 -4.36 7.16
N GLU A 277 -10.66 -5.18 6.36
CA GLU A 277 -12.08 -5.46 6.53
C GLU A 277 -12.32 -6.66 7.47
N LYS A 278 -13.15 -6.45 8.50
CA LYS A 278 -13.54 -7.54 9.42
C LYS A 278 -14.14 -8.73 8.69
N ALA A 279 -14.87 -8.49 7.59
CA ALA A 279 -15.48 -9.55 6.79
C ALA A 279 -14.42 -10.46 6.14
N ALA A 280 -13.32 -9.89 5.65
CA ALA A 280 -12.22 -10.65 5.06
C ALA A 280 -11.46 -11.48 6.11
N MET A 281 -11.30 -10.93 7.32
CA MET A 281 -10.59 -11.58 8.44
C MET A 281 -11.44 -12.62 9.19
N ARG A 282 -12.74 -12.67 8.95
CA ARG A 282 -13.69 -13.49 9.73
C ARG A 282 -13.27 -14.95 9.82
N MET A 283 -12.94 -15.60 8.70
CA MET A 283 -12.58 -17.03 8.71
C MET A 283 -11.30 -17.30 9.50
N ALA A 284 -10.32 -16.41 9.41
CA ALA A 284 -9.07 -16.53 10.17
C ALA A 284 -9.29 -16.35 11.67
N ILE A 285 -10.15 -15.41 12.07
CA ILE A 285 -10.51 -15.16 13.46
C ILE A 285 -11.31 -16.37 14.03
N GLU A 286 -12.32 -16.87 13.30
CA GLU A 286 -13.08 -18.06 13.70
C GLU A 286 -12.19 -19.31 13.87
N GLN A 287 -11.16 -19.46 13.02
CA GLN A 287 -10.18 -20.54 13.16
C GLN A 287 -9.28 -20.30 14.37
N ALA A 288 -8.84 -19.08 14.60
CA ALA A 288 -8.00 -18.70 15.73
C ALA A 288 -8.71 -18.93 17.07
N GLU A 289 -9.99 -18.60 17.17
CA GLU A 289 -10.82 -18.87 18.36
C GLU A 289 -10.87 -20.35 18.69
N LYS A 290 -11.06 -21.23 17.67
CA LYS A 290 -11.08 -22.69 17.85
C LYS A 290 -9.73 -23.25 18.28
N LEU A 291 -8.64 -22.72 17.73
CA LEU A 291 -7.28 -23.17 18.01
C LEU A 291 -6.67 -22.51 19.24
N GLN A 292 -7.32 -21.47 19.77
CA GLN A 292 -6.76 -20.58 20.79
C GLN A 292 -5.38 -20.07 20.32
N ALA A 293 -5.35 -19.45 19.15
CA ALA A 293 -4.12 -18.99 18.53
C ALA A 293 -3.53 -17.79 19.26
N ASP A 294 -2.21 -17.71 19.30
CA ASP A 294 -1.47 -16.59 19.88
C ASP A 294 -1.46 -15.36 18.95
N LEU A 295 -1.59 -15.60 17.63
CA LEU A 295 -1.49 -14.57 16.59
C LEU A 295 -2.29 -14.97 15.35
N VAL A 296 -2.97 -13.99 14.76
CA VAL A 296 -3.59 -14.10 13.43
C VAL A 296 -2.87 -13.14 12.49
N LEU A 297 -2.45 -13.65 11.35
CA LEU A 297 -1.83 -12.88 10.27
C LEU A 297 -2.62 -13.03 8.97
N ALA A 298 -2.64 -11.98 8.17
CA ALA A 298 -3.24 -11.99 6.85
C ALA A 298 -2.42 -11.14 5.87
N SER A 299 -2.55 -11.41 4.58
CA SER A 299 -2.05 -10.51 3.51
C SER A 299 -3.11 -10.34 2.43
N ASP A 300 -3.05 -9.20 1.72
CA ASP A 300 -3.87 -8.99 0.53
C ASP A 300 -3.30 -9.76 -0.69
N PRO A 301 -3.98 -9.76 -1.85
CA PRO A 301 -3.61 -10.62 -2.98
C PRO A 301 -2.18 -10.44 -3.49
N ASP A 302 -1.61 -9.27 -3.48
CA ASP A 302 -0.25 -9.02 -3.90
C ASP A 302 0.75 -8.90 -2.73
N ALA A 303 0.29 -9.25 -1.51
CA ALA A 303 1.08 -9.37 -0.28
C ALA A 303 1.92 -8.12 0.04
N ASP A 304 1.37 -6.94 -0.25
CA ASP A 304 1.96 -5.65 0.14
C ASP A 304 1.33 -5.08 1.42
N ARG A 305 0.18 -5.64 1.90
CA ARG A 305 -0.50 -5.26 3.15
C ARG A 305 -0.61 -6.42 4.11
N ILE A 306 -0.57 -6.10 5.40
CA ILE A 306 -0.67 -7.08 6.49
C ILE A 306 -1.90 -6.82 7.36
N GLY A 307 -2.72 -7.85 7.58
CA GLY A 307 -3.73 -7.87 8.63
C GLY A 307 -3.23 -8.60 9.87
N VAL A 308 -3.52 -8.07 11.05
CA VAL A 308 -3.11 -8.67 12.33
C VAL A 308 -4.27 -8.69 13.29
N ALA A 309 -4.56 -9.85 13.90
CA ALA A 309 -5.46 -9.93 15.04
C ALA A 309 -4.79 -10.63 16.22
N VAL A 310 -5.11 -10.16 17.42
CA VAL A 310 -4.49 -10.59 18.68
C VAL A 310 -5.55 -10.99 19.71
N PRO A 311 -5.28 -11.97 20.60
CA PRO A 311 -6.23 -12.38 21.62
C PRO A 311 -6.44 -11.26 22.66
N LYS A 312 -7.69 -11.08 23.10
CA LYS A 312 -8.05 -10.14 24.18
C LYS A 312 -7.96 -10.73 25.58
N GLY A 313 -7.86 -12.06 25.71
CA GLY A 313 -7.85 -12.76 26.99
C GLY A 313 -9.22 -13.29 27.41
N ASP A 314 -10.31 -12.89 26.76
CA ASP A 314 -11.69 -13.40 26.97
C ASP A 314 -12.10 -14.48 25.95
N GLY A 315 -11.15 -14.93 25.13
CA GLY A 315 -11.35 -15.87 24.03
C GLY A 315 -11.67 -15.22 22.69
N SER A 316 -11.95 -13.91 22.65
CA SER A 316 -12.16 -13.15 21.42
C SER A 316 -10.87 -12.52 20.93
N TYR A 317 -10.89 -12.02 19.67
CA TYR A 317 -9.73 -11.38 19.02
C TYR A 317 -10.02 -9.92 18.68
N GLU A 318 -8.99 -9.10 18.81
CA GLU A 318 -8.97 -7.71 18.36
C GLU A 318 -8.23 -7.62 17.02
N LEU A 319 -8.92 -7.12 15.98
CA LEU A 319 -8.29 -6.77 14.70
C LEU A 319 -7.58 -5.42 14.87
N LEU A 320 -6.27 -5.43 14.73
CA LEU A 320 -5.46 -4.22 14.80
C LEU A 320 -5.60 -3.43 13.50
N ASN A 321 -5.70 -2.10 13.59
CA ASN A 321 -5.62 -1.24 12.41
C ASN A 321 -4.16 -1.03 11.96
N GLY A 322 -3.96 -0.41 10.78
CA GLY A 322 -2.63 -0.21 10.22
C GLY A 322 -1.72 0.65 11.10
N ASN A 323 -2.27 1.66 11.80
CA ASN A 323 -1.50 2.47 12.74
C ASN A 323 -1.00 1.64 13.95
N MET A 324 -1.85 0.79 14.51
CA MET A 324 -1.48 -0.11 15.62
C MET A 324 -0.41 -1.13 15.20
N THR A 325 -0.58 -1.72 14.02
CA THR A 325 0.35 -2.71 13.45
C THR A 325 1.72 -2.07 13.20
N LEU A 326 1.77 -0.91 12.55
CA LEU A 326 3.01 -0.17 12.32
C LEU A 326 3.66 0.26 13.64
N THR A 327 2.87 0.70 14.61
CA THR A 327 3.36 1.07 15.95
C THR A 327 4.10 -0.10 16.63
N LEU A 328 3.51 -1.30 16.59
CA LEU A 328 4.15 -2.49 17.16
C LEU A 328 5.48 -2.81 16.44
N LEU A 329 5.49 -2.77 15.11
CA LEU A 329 6.69 -3.05 14.33
C LEU A 329 7.80 -2.02 14.61
N VAL A 330 7.50 -0.72 14.56
CA VAL A 330 8.48 0.35 14.83
C VAL A 330 8.99 0.28 16.26
N ARG A 331 8.08 0.12 17.24
CA ARG A 331 8.49 -0.02 18.65
C ARG A 331 9.45 -1.19 18.85
N TYR A 332 9.12 -2.35 18.26
CA TYR A 332 9.97 -3.54 18.33
C TYR A 332 11.36 -3.25 17.80
N LEU A 333 11.44 -2.79 16.56
CA LEU A 333 12.72 -2.55 15.91
C LEU A 333 13.55 -1.49 16.63
N LEU A 334 12.97 -0.36 17.01
CA LEU A 334 13.73 0.73 17.65
C LEU A 334 14.25 0.33 19.03
N LYS A 335 13.42 -0.33 19.86
CA LYS A 335 13.88 -0.79 21.18
C LYS A 335 14.99 -1.83 21.09
N GLU A 336 14.86 -2.80 20.19
CA GLU A 336 15.86 -3.85 20.05
C GLU A 336 17.15 -3.36 19.38
N TRP A 337 17.05 -2.44 18.42
CA TRP A 337 18.24 -1.77 17.87
C TRP A 337 18.97 -0.95 18.92
N LYS A 338 18.25 -0.23 19.77
CA LYS A 338 18.85 0.53 20.89
C LYS A 338 19.51 -0.40 21.91
N ARG A 339 18.82 -1.49 22.29
CA ARG A 339 19.36 -2.51 23.18
C ARG A 339 20.65 -3.14 22.64
N ALA A 340 20.70 -3.35 21.33
CA ALA A 340 21.88 -3.88 20.62
C ALA A 340 22.98 -2.83 20.38
N GLY A 341 22.81 -1.57 20.81
CA GLY A 341 23.77 -0.49 20.59
C GLY A 341 23.92 -0.06 19.13
N LYS A 342 22.91 -0.30 18.29
CA LYS A 342 22.93 -0.01 16.85
C LYS A 342 22.43 1.40 16.50
N ILE A 343 21.95 2.19 17.47
CA ILE A 343 21.47 3.56 17.24
C ILE A 343 22.61 4.52 17.57
N ASP A 344 23.13 5.20 16.54
CA ASP A 344 24.25 6.15 16.61
C ASP A 344 23.88 7.56 16.12
N GLY A 345 22.57 7.81 15.90
CA GLY A 345 22.03 9.09 15.43
C GLY A 345 21.88 9.23 13.91
N LYS A 346 22.21 8.18 13.15
CA LYS A 346 22.03 8.13 11.68
C LYS A 346 20.82 7.31 11.24
N GLN A 347 20.11 6.73 12.19
CA GLN A 347 18.94 5.90 11.88
C GLN A 347 17.70 6.76 11.75
N TYR A 348 16.78 6.29 10.87
CA TYR A 348 15.50 6.96 10.69
C TYR A 348 14.36 5.98 10.42
N VAL A 349 13.16 6.49 10.70
CA VAL A 349 11.89 5.88 10.30
C VAL A 349 11.11 6.85 9.42
N VAL A 350 10.22 6.33 8.57
CA VAL A 350 9.39 7.15 7.67
C VAL A 350 7.92 6.79 7.85
N LYS A 351 7.06 7.82 7.94
CA LYS A 351 5.62 7.66 7.96
C LYS A 351 4.94 8.66 7.02
N THR A 352 3.67 8.42 6.69
CA THR A 352 2.93 9.42 5.94
C THR A 352 2.39 10.53 6.86
N VAL A 353 2.03 11.67 6.26
CA VAL A 353 1.44 12.81 6.97
C VAL A 353 0.12 12.50 7.66
N VAL A 354 -0.55 11.39 7.30
CA VAL A 354 -1.82 10.93 7.90
C VAL A 354 -1.66 9.72 8.82
N THR A 355 -0.47 9.13 8.89
CA THR A 355 -0.13 8.06 9.82
C THR A 355 0.03 8.62 11.24
N THR A 356 -0.23 7.81 12.24
CA THR A 356 -0.22 8.19 13.67
C THR A 356 1.04 8.96 14.10
N GLU A 357 0.87 9.99 14.93
CA GLU A 357 1.98 10.73 15.53
C GLU A 357 2.73 9.92 16.62
N LEU A 358 2.15 8.82 17.07
CA LEU A 358 2.81 7.91 18.02
C LEU A 358 4.16 7.40 17.50
N ILE A 359 4.29 7.17 16.17
CA ILE A 359 5.57 6.78 15.54
C ILE A 359 6.64 7.84 15.77
N ARG A 360 6.30 9.13 15.65
CA ARG A 360 7.22 10.24 15.92
C ARG A 360 7.62 10.30 17.38
N ASP A 361 6.66 10.10 18.30
CA ASP A 361 6.93 10.13 19.73
C ASP A 361 7.84 8.97 20.16
N ILE A 362 7.62 7.77 19.59
CA ILE A 362 8.52 6.62 19.81
C ILE A 362 9.91 6.94 19.26
N ALA A 363 10.03 7.35 18.00
CA ALA A 363 11.32 7.64 17.37
C ALA A 363 12.11 8.69 18.16
N ARG A 364 11.45 9.80 18.55
CA ARG A 364 12.06 10.87 19.35
C ARG A 364 12.60 10.35 20.68
N LYS A 365 11.84 9.53 21.40
CA LYS A 365 12.27 8.97 22.70
C LYS A 365 13.41 7.97 22.56
N GLU A 366 13.45 7.25 21.45
CA GLU A 366 14.50 6.28 21.14
C GLU A 366 15.75 6.92 20.49
N GLY A 367 15.70 8.22 20.16
CA GLY A 367 16.82 8.96 19.58
C GLY A 367 16.99 8.73 18.07
N VAL A 368 15.90 8.45 17.37
CA VAL A 368 15.85 8.15 15.94
C VAL A 368 15.11 9.26 15.21
N ALA A 369 15.58 9.66 14.02
CA ALA A 369 14.88 10.61 13.17
C ALA A 369 13.55 10.02 12.64
N CYS A 370 12.53 10.89 12.47
CA CYS A 370 11.25 10.50 11.89
C CYS A 370 10.87 11.48 10.79
N TYR A 371 10.80 10.99 9.55
CA TYR A 371 10.44 11.79 8.39
C TYR A 371 8.98 11.56 8.02
N ASP A 372 8.27 12.66 7.73
CA ASP A 372 6.92 12.63 7.17
C ASP A 372 6.99 12.80 5.66
N VAL A 373 6.22 11.98 4.94
CA VAL A 373 6.06 12.06 3.50
C VAL A 373 4.58 12.12 3.12
N LEU A 374 4.26 12.45 1.87
CA LEU A 374 2.90 12.38 1.37
C LEU A 374 2.36 10.94 1.41
N THR A 375 1.04 10.80 1.36
CA THR A 375 0.37 9.48 1.23
C THR A 375 0.74 8.79 -0.08
N GLY A 376 1.05 7.52 0.01
CA GLY A 376 1.53 6.67 -1.07
C GLY A 376 2.94 6.18 -0.79
N PHE A 377 3.10 4.87 -0.76
CA PHE A 377 4.37 4.24 -0.35
C PHE A 377 5.56 4.65 -1.23
N LYS A 378 5.31 5.05 -2.47
CA LYS A 378 6.33 5.60 -3.38
C LYS A 378 7.11 6.76 -2.79
N TYR A 379 6.48 7.58 -1.94
CA TYR A 379 7.17 8.69 -1.26
C TYR A 379 8.03 8.21 -0.08
N ILE A 380 7.66 7.08 0.54
CA ILE A 380 8.53 6.40 1.52
C ILE A 380 9.75 5.84 0.80
N ALA A 381 9.56 5.16 -0.33
CA ALA A 381 10.63 4.63 -1.17
C ALA A 381 11.57 5.73 -1.69
N ASP A 382 11.01 6.84 -2.15
CA ASP A 382 11.76 8.02 -2.61
C ASP A 382 12.63 8.62 -1.49
N LYS A 383 12.08 8.71 -0.26
CA LYS A 383 12.85 9.16 0.90
C LYS A 383 13.99 8.17 1.26
N ILE A 384 13.76 6.87 1.12
CA ILE A 384 14.80 5.87 1.32
C ILE A 384 15.92 6.04 0.27
N LEU A 385 15.55 6.27 -1.00
CA LEU A 385 16.50 6.53 -2.07
C LEU A 385 17.30 7.82 -1.84
N GLU A 386 16.65 8.91 -1.44
CA GLU A 386 17.29 10.21 -1.13
C GLU A 386 18.38 10.06 -0.04
N LEU A 387 18.13 9.22 0.95
CA LEU A 387 19.00 9.03 2.12
C LEU A 387 19.93 7.82 2.00
N GLU A 388 19.87 7.06 0.90
CA GLU A 388 20.70 5.87 0.67
C GLU A 388 22.20 6.22 0.76
N GLY A 389 22.94 5.46 1.56
CA GLY A 389 24.35 5.71 1.83
C GLY A 389 24.68 6.88 2.76
N LYS A 390 23.69 7.65 3.22
CA LYS A 390 23.85 8.78 4.16
C LYS A 390 23.31 8.46 5.55
N GLU A 391 22.09 7.93 5.58
CA GLU A 391 21.39 7.53 6.80
C GLU A 391 20.86 6.10 6.66
N GLN A 392 20.48 5.47 7.78
CA GLN A 392 20.05 4.08 7.80
C GLN A 392 18.55 3.97 8.08
N PHE A 393 17.81 3.49 7.10
CA PHE A 393 16.40 3.19 7.24
C PHE A 393 16.19 1.97 8.16
N ILE A 394 15.32 2.09 9.14
CA ILE A 394 14.92 0.97 10.01
C ILE A 394 13.57 0.43 9.58
N ALA A 395 12.54 1.28 9.59
CA ALA A 395 11.17 0.93 9.26
C ALA A 395 10.36 2.13 8.80
N GLY A 396 9.25 1.85 8.13
CA GLY A 396 8.28 2.86 7.74
C GLY A 396 6.96 2.23 7.32
N GLY A 397 5.96 3.07 7.12
CA GLY A 397 4.67 2.56 6.68
C GLY A 397 3.57 3.60 6.61
N GLU A 398 2.41 3.09 6.23
CA GLU A 398 1.16 3.81 6.05
C GLU A 398 0.09 3.30 7.00
N GLU A 399 -0.86 4.17 7.36
CA GLU A 399 -2.06 3.81 8.13
C GLU A 399 -2.92 2.75 7.43
N SER A 400 -2.75 2.61 6.11
CA SER A 400 -3.47 1.66 5.27
C SER A 400 -2.80 0.27 5.21
N PHE A 401 -2.32 -0.22 6.36
CA PHE A 401 -1.81 -1.59 6.56
C PHE A 401 -0.52 -1.94 5.80
N GLY A 402 0.16 -0.95 5.25
CA GLY A 402 1.42 -1.11 4.53
C GLY A 402 2.63 -0.82 5.40
N CYS A 403 3.45 -1.83 5.71
CA CYS A 403 4.66 -1.70 6.50
C CYS A 403 5.88 -2.20 5.73
N LEU A 404 7.04 -1.67 6.08
CA LEU A 404 8.35 -2.11 5.58
C LEU A 404 9.39 -2.04 6.70
N ALA A 405 10.29 -3.01 6.75
CA ALA A 405 11.51 -2.98 7.54
C ALA A 405 12.72 -3.39 6.68
N GLY A 406 13.86 -2.73 6.90
CA GLY A 406 15.03 -2.89 6.03
C GLY A 406 14.89 -2.19 4.68
N ASP A 407 15.98 -2.02 3.96
CA ASP A 407 16.08 -1.16 2.79
C ASP A 407 16.31 -1.90 1.45
N PHE A 408 16.27 -3.22 1.46
CA PHE A 408 16.49 -4.04 0.26
C PHE A 408 15.23 -4.19 -0.61
N VAL A 409 14.07 -3.81 -0.09
CA VAL A 409 12.77 -3.65 -0.77
C VAL A 409 12.39 -2.18 -0.75
N ARG A 410 11.65 -1.71 -1.77
CA ARG A 410 11.21 -0.32 -1.92
C ARG A 410 9.69 -0.20 -2.09
N ASP A 411 8.97 -1.18 -1.57
CA ASP A 411 7.51 -1.15 -1.43
C ASP A 411 7.13 -1.81 -0.09
N LYS A 412 5.85 -1.71 0.28
CA LYS A 412 5.30 -2.39 1.45
C LYS A 412 5.55 -3.90 1.35
N ASP A 413 5.86 -4.53 2.47
CA ASP A 413 6.22 -5.94 2.49
C ASP A 413 5.51 -6.69 3.62
N ALA A 414 4.48 -7.45 3.25
CA ALA A 414 3.76 -8.29 4.20
C ALA A 414 4.59 -9.53 4.63
N VAL A 415 5.53 -10.00 3.80
CA VAL A 415 6.37 -11.16 4.15
C VAL A 415 7.33 -10.81 5.28
N ILE A 416 8.02 -9.67 5.15
CA ILE A 416 8.88 -9.11 6.22
C ILE A 416 8.04 -8.83 7.47
N SER A 417 6.92 -8.13 7.31
CA SER A 417 6.10 -7.65 8.42
C SER A 417 5.47 -8.80 9.22
N CYS A 418 4.95 -9.84 8.54
CA CYS A 418 4.44 -11.05 9.20
C CYS A 418 5.53 -11.75 10.02
N SER A 419 6.72 -11.91 9.44
CA SER A 419 7.83 -12.60 10.10
C SER A 419 8.34 -11.86 11.34
N LEU A 420 8.52 -10.55 11.25
CA LEU A 420 8.99 -9.74 12.38
C LEU A 420 7.92 -9.59 13.47
N LEU A 421 6.64 -9.49 13.13
CA LEU A 421 5.57 -9.45 14.13
C LEU A 421 5.37 -10.81 14.81
N ALA A 422 5.58 -11.93 14.11
CA ALA A 422 5.60 -13.25 14.73
C ALA A 422 6.79 -13.40 15.70
N GLU A 423 7.99 -12.91 15.33
CA GLU A 423 9.14 -12.85 16.23
C GLU A 423 8.86 -11.98 17.46
N PHE A 424 8.22 -10.81 17.27
CA PHE A 424 7.84 -9.94 18.36
C PHE A 424 6.80 -10.60 19.28
N ALA A 425 5.83 -11.35 18.72
CA ALA A 425 4.88 -12.14 19.52
C ALA A 425 5.58 -13.25 20.32
N ALA A 426 6.57 -13.91 19.73
CA ALA A 426 7.38 -14.91 20.43
C ALA A 426 8.18 -14.28 21.57
N LEU A 427 8.82 -13.13 21.34
CA LEU A 427 9.52 -12.39 22.40
C LEU A 427 8.55 -11.98 23.51
N ALA A 428 7.40 -11.41 23.17
CA ALA A 428 6.37 -11.05 24.16
C ALA A 428 5.94 -12.25 25.01
N LYS A 429 5.69 -13.39 24.37
CA LYS A 429 5.26 -14.62 25.07
C LYS A 429 6.32 -15.17 26.01
N THR A 430 7.63 -14.97 25.72
CA THR A 430 8.69 -15.31 26.68
C THR A 430 8.65 -14.46 27.96
N GLU A 431 8.05 -13.27 27.87
CA GLU A 431 7.83 -12.34 28.98
C GLU A 431 6.44 -12.49 29.63
N GLY A 432 5.65 -13.49 29.20
CA GLY A 432 4.28 -13.72 29.69
C GLY A 432 3.27 -12.68 29.19
N LYS A 433 3.53 -12.04 28.05
CA LYS A 433 2.71 -10.99 27.43
C LYS A 433 2.22 -11.40 26.04
N SER A 434 1.16 -10.75 25.58
CA SER A 434 0.70 -10.76 24.19
C SER A 434 1.14 -9.48 23.46
N LEU A 435 1.00 -9.44 22.12
CA LEU A 435 1.19 -8.19 21.35
C LEU A 435 0.19 -7.11 21.78
N ARG A 436 -1.04 -7.48 22.20
CA ARG A 436 -2.01 -6.52 22.75
C ARG A 436 -1.47 -5.87 24.03
N ASP A 437 -0.88 -6.68 24.91
CA ASP A 437 -0.26 -6.14 26.12
C ASP A 437 0.87 -5.16 25.83
N LEU A 438 1.69 -5.48 24.83
CA LEU A 438 2.78 -4.60 24.41
C LEU A 438 2.27 -3.33 23.73
N LEU A 439 1.15 -3.38 23.02
CA LEU A 439 0.51 -2.20 22.46
C LEU A 439 0.01 -1.26 23.57
N ILE A 440 -0.66 -1.80 24.60
CA ILE A 440 -1.10 -1.02 25.77
C ILE A 440 0.10 -0.43 26.51
N ASP A 441 1.16 -1.22 26.74
CA ASP A 441 2.40 -0.72 27.35
C ASP A 441 3.01 0.41 26.51
N THR A 442 2.91 0.35 25.19
CA THR A 442 3.37 1.42 24.29
C THR A 442 2.57 2.69 24.49
N TYR A 443 1.25 2.58 24.60
CA TYR A 443 0.38 3.73 24.86
C TYR A 443 0.65 4.37 26.23
N ILE A 444 0.90 3.57 27.26
CA ILE A 444 1.29 4.09 28.58
C ILE A 444 2.65 4.80 28.52
N GLU A 445 3.59 4.24 27.76
CA GLU A 445 4.97 4.77 27.70
C GLU A 445 5.10 6.04 26.84
N TYR A 446 4.32 6.17 25.74
CA TYR A 446 4.50 7.24 24.74
C TYR A 446 3.29 8.15 24.59
N GLY A 447 2.13 7.75 25.08
CA GLY A 447 0.83 8.42 24.93
C GLY A 447 -0.15 7.57 24.13
N TYR A 448 -1.42 7.66 24.49
CA TYR A 448 -2.49 6.96 23.77
C TYR A 448 -2.97 7.82 22.59
N TYR A 449 -2.91 7.21 21.41
CA TYR A 449 -3.42 7.79 20.17
C TYR A 449 -4.54 6.92 19.60
N ARG A 450 -5.62 7.57 19.17
CA ARG A 450 -6.73 6.93 18.45
C ARG A 450 -6.93 7.62 17.12
N GLU A 451 -6.85 6.85 16.06
CA GLU A 451 -7.06 7.33 14.69
C GLU A 451 -8.42 6.89 14.16
N SER A 452 -9.01 7.75 13.33
CA SER A 452 -10.25 7.47 12.60
C SER A 452 -10.23 8.15 11.23
N LEU A 453 -10.94 7.57 10.28
CA LEU A 453 -11.10 8.08 8.92
C LEU A 453 -12.58 8.30 8.62
N LEU A 454 -12.93 9.53 8.20
CA LEU A 454 -14.22 9.83 7.61
C LEU A 454 -14.02 10.16 6.13
N SER A 455 -14.75 9.46 5.26
CA SER A 455 -14.77 9.70 3.82
C SER A 455 -16.10 10.28 3.42
N ILE A 456 -16.10 11.44 2.77
CA ILE A 456 -17.29 12.10 2.24
C ILE A 456 -17.21 12.05 0.71
N THR A 457 -18.16 11.37 0.08
CA THR A 457 -18.27 11.28 -1.38
C THR A 457 -19.40 12.20 -1.83
N LYS A 458 -19.13 13.04 -2.80
CA LYS A 458 -20.08 13.89 -3.50
C LYS A 458 -20.34 13.32 -4.90
N LYS A 459 -21.37 13.77 -5.60
CA LYS A 459 -21.69 13.23 -6.93
C LYS A 459 -21.44 14.25 -8.04
N GLY A 460 -20.83 13.79 -9.12
CA GLY A 460 -20.67 14.56 -10.35
C GLY A 460 -19.71 15.76 -10.25
N GLN A 461 -19.73 16.62 -11.24
CA GLN A 461 -18.87 17.79 -11.35
C GLN A 461 -19.16 18.81 -10.23
N SER A 462 -20.43 19.03 -9.89
CA SER A 462 -20.81 19.91 -8.77
C SER A 462 -20.23 19.44 -7.44
N GLY A 463 -20.15 18.11 -7.23
CA GLY A 463 -19.53 17.56 -6.02
C GLY A 463 -18.02 17.82 -5.94
N ALA A 464 -17.32 17.80 -7.05
CA ALA A 464 -15.90 18.17 -7.08
C ALA A 464 -15.68 19.66 -6.78
N GLU A 465 -16.57 20.53 -7.30
CA GLU A 465 -16.56 21.97 -6.99
C GLU A 465 -16.86 22.25 -5.52
N GLU A 466 -17.84 21.55 -4.94
CA GLU A 466 -18.13 21.66 -3.50
C GLU A 466 -16.93 21.29 -2.61
N ILE A 467 -16.21 20.22 -2.96
CA ILE A 467 -15.01 19.81 -2.22
C ILE A 467 -13.90 20.86 -2.35
N ARG A 468 -13.69 21.42 -3.55
CA ARG A 468 -12.72 22.48 -3.77
C ARG A 468 -13.04 23.71 -2.92
N HIS A 469 -14.29 24.19 -2.94
CA HIS A 469 -14.74 25.31 -2.11
C HIS A 469 -14.58 25.03 -0.61
N MET A 470 -14.88 23.82 -0.16
CA MET A 470 -14.66 23.42 1.24
C MET A 470 -13.19 23.58 1.65
N MET A 471 -12.25 23.15 0.81
CA MET A 471 -10.82 23.30 1.08
C MET A 471 -10.36 24.76 1.04
N GLU A 472 -10.91 25.56 0.12
CA GLU A 472 -10.65 27.01 0.04
C GLU A 472 -11.15 27.71 1.32
N GLU A 473 -12.37 27.42 1.79
CA GLU A 473 -12.94 27.99 3.02
C GLU A 473 -12.10 27.65 4.26
N TYR A 474 -11.63 26.41 4.41
CA TYR A 474 -10.75 26.05 5.52
C TYR A 474 -9.39 26.76 5.49
N ARG A 475 -8.91 27.18 4.31
CA ARG A 475 -7.68 27.98 4.16
C ARG A 475 -7.89 29.45 4.44
N GLU A 476 -8.98 30.02 3.94
CA GLU A 476 -9.31 31.46 4.10
C GLU A 476 -9.80 31.77 5.51
N HIS A 477 -10.55 30.83 6.11
CA HIS A 477 -11.16 30.97 7.44
C HIS A 477 -10.78 29.81 8.36
N PRO A 478 -9.48 29.64 8.69
CA PRO A 478 -9.04 28.52 9.48
C PRO A 478 -9.58 28.58 10.91
N TYR A 479 -9.86 27.43 11.48
CA TYR A 479 -10.28 27.32 12.87
C TYR A 479 -9.18 27.81 13.81
N SER A 480 -9.52 28.67 14.79
CA SER A 480 -8.67 29.00 15.93
C SER A 480 -8.77 27.96 17.04
N SER A 481 -9.88 27.23 17.11
CA SER A 481 -10.10 26.08 17.99
C SER A 481 -11.03 25.07 17.33
N ILE A 482 -10.86 23.79 17.65
CA ILE A 482 -11.73 22.70 17.20
C ILE A 482 -12.22 21.97 18.44
N HIS A 483 -13.54 21.87 18.62
CA HIS A 483 -14.16 21.22 19.78
C HIS A 483 -13.60 21.73 21.12
N GLY A 484 -13.39 23.06 21.24
CA GLY A 484 -12.85 23.69 22.44
C GLY A 484 -11.33 23.57 22.65
N ILE A 485 -10.62 22.90 21.75
CA ILE A 485 -9.16 22.72 21.82
C ILE A 485 -8.49 23.70 20.84
N GLU A 486 -7.54 24.51 21.35
CA GLU A 486 -6.82 25.51 20.56
C GLU A 486 -6.07 24.87 19.39
N VAL A 487 -6.16 25.49 18.18
CA VAL A 487 -5.31 25.15 17.03
C VAL A 487 -3.98 25.88 17.19
N VAL A 488 -2.89 25.15 17.37
CA VAL A 488 -1.56 25.72 17.62
C VAL A 488 -0.69 25.82 16.38
N ARG A 489 -0.95 24.97 15.35
CA ARG A 489 -0.21 24.98 14.09
C ARG A 489 -1.11 24.53 12.93
N ILE A 490 -0.91 25.16 11.79
CA ILE A 490 -1.57 24.79 10.53
C ILE A 490 -0.48 24.48 9.50
N ASP A 491 -0.53 23.26 8.95
CA ASP A 491 0.36 22.85 7.85
C ASP A 491 -0.46 22.80 6.56
N ASP A 492 -0.19 23.71 5.63
CA ASP A 492 -0.77 23.75 4.29
C ASP A 492 0.29 23.26 3.27
N ILE A 493 0.17 22.01 2.86
CA ILE A 493 1.13 21.38 1.96
C ILE A 493 0.98 21.91 0.52
N LEU A 494 -0.22 22.35 0.13
CA LEU A 494 -0.44 22.98 -1.16
C LEU A 494 0.32 24.31 -1.29
N LEU A 495 0.33 25.10 -0.22
CA LEU A 495 1.04 26.37 -0.15
C LEU A 495 2.50 26.20 0.34
N SER A 496 2.93 24.99 0.65
CA SER A 496 4.25 24.67 1.21
C SER A 496 4.58 25.48 2.47
N THR A 497 3.61 25.68 3.35
CA THR A 497 3.74 26.57 4.52
C THR A 497 3.19 25.92 5.79
N SER A 498 4.00 25.92 6.85
CA SER A 498 3.59 25.63 8.22
C SER A 498 3.49 26.94 9.00
N THR A 499 2.34 27.22 9.61
CA THR A 499 2.06 28.44 10.37
C THR A 499 1.87 28.10 11.84
N ASP A 500 2.70 28.66 12.71
CA ASP A 500 2.48 28.69 14.16
C ASP A 500 1.34 29.69 14.45
N CYS A 501 0.21 29.21 14.97
CA CYS A 501 -0.99 30.05 15.16
C CYS A 501 -0.86 31.03 16.33
N ARG A 502 0.06 30.80 17.27
CA ARG A 502 0.27 31.66 18.43
C ARG A 502 1.15 32.86 18.12
N THR A 503 2.16 32.64 17.28
CA THR A 503 3.15 33.67 16.92
C THR A 503 2.92 34.27 15.54
N GLY A 504 2.17 33.61 14.67
CA GLY A 504 2.03 33.94 13.25
C GLY A 504 3.27 33.60 12.41
N ALA A 505 4.29 32.97 13.00
CA ALA A 505 5.50 32.61 12.28
C ALA A 505 5.22 31.55 11.22
N LYS A 506 5.80 31.74 10.04
CA LYS A 506 5.67 30.82 8.91
C LYS A 506 7.00 30.17 8.60
N THR A 507 6.99 28.84 8.44
CA THR A 507 8.15 28.05 8.01
C THR A 507 7.83 27.25 6.75
N PRO A 508 8.80 27.05 5.83
CA PRO A 508 8.55 26.30 4.59
C PRO A 508 8.41 24.81 4.88
N ILE A 509 7.46 24.16 4.19
CA ILE A 509 7.33 22.70 4.11
C ILE A 509 8.08 22.23 2.87
N GLN A 510 8.97 21.25 3.04
CA GLN A 510 9.87 20.77 1.97
C GLN A 510 9.28 19.62 1.13
N GLN A 511 8.08 19.15 1.46
CA GLN A 511 7.41 18.09 0.72
C GLN A 511 6.89 18.62 -0.64
N PRO A 512 6.70 17.72 -1.65
CA PRO A 512 6.02 18.07 -2.88
C PRO A 512 4.63 18.69 -2.60
N LYS A 513 4.20 19.62 -3.44
CA LYS A 513 2.87 20.22 -3.29
C LYS A 513 1.77 19.19 -3.45
N SER A 514 0.84 19.18 -2.51
CA SER A 514 -0.34 18.32 -2.50
C SER A 514 -1.49 19.03 -1.79
N ASP A 515 -2.71 18.81 -2.24
CA ASP A 515 -3.89 19.40 -1.59
C ASP A 515 -4.18 18.68 -0.26
N VAL A 516 -3.38 19.02 0.74
CA VAL A 516 -3.47 18.51 2.11
C VAL A 516 -3.37 19.67 3.08
N LEU A 517 -4.31 19.73 4.01
CA LEU A 517 -4.36 20.74 5.08
C LEU A 517 -4.44 20.03 6.44
N GLN A 518 -3.61 20.45 7.41
CA GLN A 518 -3.55 19.84 8.74
C GLN A 518 -3.72 20.87 9.81
N PHE A 519 -4.61 20.60 10.77
CA PHE A 519 -4.77 21.35 12.00
C PHE A 519 -4.17 20.56 13.16
N HIS A 520 -3.15 21.11 13.82
CA HIS A 520 -2.53 20.55 15.03
C HIS A 520 -3.10 21.25 16.26
N LEU A 521 -3.61 20.46 17.20
CA LEU A 521 -4.27 20.94 18.40
C LEU A 521 -3.34 20.96 19.60
N ALA A 522 -3.64 21.81 20.59
CA ALA A 522 -2.80 22.02 21.76
C ALA A 522 -2.60 20.78 22.64
N ASP A 523 -3.53 19.82 22.58
CA ASP A 523 -3.44 18.54 23.31
C ASP A 523 -2.63 17.45 22.58
N GLY A 524 -2.11 17.76 21.38
CA GLY A 524 -1.39 16.83 20.52
C GLY A 524 -2.27 16.09 19.52
N SER A 525 -3.58 16.34 19.51
CA SER A 525 -4.49 15.83 18.48
C SER A 525 -4.27 16.53 17.14
N LYS A 526 -4.66 15.87 16.04
CA LYS A 526 -4.48 16.37 14.67
C LYS A 526 -5.69 16.03 13.81
N VAL A 527 -6.12 16.97 12.97
CA VAL A 527 -7.12 16.75 11.92
C VAL A 527 -6.47 17.05 10.58
N THR A 528 -6.52 16.09 9.66
CA THR A 528 -5.97 16.23 8.31
C THR A 528 -7.08 16.09 7.28
N MET A 529 -7.15 17.01 6.33
CA MET A 529 -8.08 16.99 5.21
C MET A 529 -7.32 16.77 3.91
N ARG A 530 -7.85 15.85 3.09
CA ARG A 530 -7.24 15.50 1.80
C ARG A 530 -8.31 15.13 0.78
N PRO A 531 -8.54 15.94 -0.24
CA PRO A 531 -9.35 15.56 -1.40
C PRO A 531 -8.71 14.42 -2.19
N SER A 532 -9.54 13.62 -2.86
CA SER A 532 -9.08 12.65 -3.85
C SER A 532 -8.72 13.37 -5.16
N GLY A 533 -7.62 12.97 -5.78
CA GLY A 533 -7.24 13.50 -7.10
C GLY A 533 -8.04 12.91 -8.27
N THR A 534 -8.76 11.81 -8.05
CA THR A 534 -9.41 11.03 -9.14
C THR A 534 -10.93 10.92 -9.00
N GLU A 535 -11.46 11.18 -7.81
CA GLU A 535 -12.89 11.03 -7.49
C GLU A 535 -13.38 12.26 -6.72
N PRO A 536 -14.67 12.64 -6.83
CA PRO A 536 -15.27 13.71 -6.03
C PRO A 536 -15.47 13.25 -4.57
N LYS A 537 -14.38 13.09 -3.85
CA LYS A 537 -14.29 12.53 -2.51
C LYS A 537 -13.26 13.29 -1.68
N ILE A 538 -13.59 13.59 -0.44
CA ILE A 538 -12.65 14.14 0.54
C ILE A 538 -12.53 13.20 1.75
N LYS A 539 -11.32 13.04 2.24
CA LYS A 539 -10.99 12.25 3.42
C LYS A 539 -10.58 13.18 4.56
N PHE A 540 -11.16 12.93 5.72
CA PHE A 540 -10.78 13.54 6.99
C PHE A 540 -10.13 12.47 7.87
N TYR A 541 -8.88 12.68 8.21
CA TYR A 541 -8.13 11.82 9.13
C TYR A 541 -8.07 12.51 10.49
N PHE A 542 -8.54 11.81 11.51
CA PHE A 542 -8.48 12.25 12.89
C PHE A 542 -7.43 11.42 13.62
N SER A 543 -6.50 12.08 14.29
CA SER A 543 -5.58 11.45 15.23
C SER A 543 -5.75 12.18 16.54
N VAL A 544 -6.44 11.60 17.51
CA VAL A 544 -6.66 12.22 18.82
C VAL A 544 -5.76 11.58 19.85
N ARG A 545 -5.26 12.43 20.77
CA ARG A 545 -4.43 12.01 21.87
C ARG A 545 -5.21 12.05 23.18
N GLU A 546 -5.06 10.99 23.97
CA GLU A 546 -5.59 10.89 25.32
C GLU A 546 -4.53 10.45 26.32
N LYS A 547 -4.80 10.73 27.59
CA LYS A 547 -3.93 10.30 28.68
C LYS A 547 -4.23 8.84 29.02
N LEU A 548 -3.19 8.02 29.10
CA LEU A 548 -3.26 6.66 29.61
C LEU A 548 -2.06 6.41 30.51
N GLU A 549 -2.30 6.21 31.81
CA GLU A 549 -1.24 5.98 32.79
C GLU A 549 -1.19 4.55 33.30
N ARG A 550 -2.33 3.86 33.28
CA ARG A 550 -2.45 2.50 33.82
C ARG A 550 -3.24 1.62 32.85
N ARG A 551 -2.93 0.35 32.83
CA ARG A 551 -3.54 -0.64 31.93
C ARG A 551 -5.05 -0.77 32.12
N GLU A 552 -5.52 -0.74 33.38
CA GLU A 552 -6.93 -0.81 33.72
C GLU A 552 -7.78 0.34 33.21
N ASP A 553 -7.16 1.49 32.86
CA ASP A 553 -7.83 2.66 32.33
C ASP A 553 -7.95 2.62 30.78
N TYR A 554 -7.45 1.55 30.12
CA TYR A 554 -7.37 1.50 28.65
C TYR A 554 -8.75 1.62 27.98
N ASP A 555 -9.76 0.87 28.44
CA ASP A 555 -11.10 0.90 27.83
C ASP A 555 -11.75 2.29 28.00
N ALA A 556 -11.58 2.92 29.16
CA ALA A 556 -12.06 4.29 29.38
C ALA A 556 -11.35 5.32 28.46
N ALA A 557 -10.04 5.15 28.22
CA ALA A 557 -9.31 6.00 27.29
C ALA A 557 -9.78 5.81 25.83
N VAL A 558 -10.11 4.57 25.44
CA VAL A 558 -10.72 4.28 24.12
C VAL A 558 -12.05 5.01 23.97
N GLU A 559 -12.94 4.91 24.94
CA GLU A 559 -14.24 5.59 24.92
C GLU A 559 -14.09 7.12 24.87
N ALA A 560 -13.19 7.68 25.67
CA ALA A 560 -12.91 9.13 25.68
C ALA A 560 -12.39 9.62 24.32
N ALA A 561 -11.45 8.87 23.70
CA ALA A 561 -10.91 9.21 22.39
C ALA A 561 -11.99 9.14 21.28
N GLU A 562 -12.83 8.12 21.31
CA GLU A 562 -13.95 8.00 20.36
C GLU A 562 -14.96 9.12 20.52
N ALA A 563 -15.33 9.47 21.76
CA ALA A 563 -16.20 10.60 22.05
C ALA A 563 -15.59 11.93 21.55
N LYS A 564 -14.28 12.13 21.74
CA LYS A 564 -13.57 13.31 21.21
C LYS A 564 -13.62 13.37 19.68
N ILE A 565 -13.39 12.26 18.98
CA ILE A 565 -13.48 12.18 17.51
C ILE A 565 -14.89 12.57 17.06
N GLN A 566 -15.94 12.02 17.68
CA GLN A 566 -17.32 12.36 17.33
C GLN A 566 -17.62 13.84 17.63
N GLY A 567 -17.10 14.39 18.72
CA GLY A 567 -17.20 15.82 19.04
C GLY A 567 -16.55 16.72 17.99
N ILE A 568 -15.37 16.34 17.50
CA ILE A 568 -14.67 17.06 16.41
C ILE A 568 -15.49 16.99 15.11
N ILE A 569 -15.98 15.81 14.72
CA ILE A 569 -16.82 15.60 13.53
C ILE A 569 -18.07 16.47 13.57
N GLN A 570 -18.74 16.51 14.72
CA GLN A 570 -19.94 17.33 14.92
C GLN A 570 -19.61 18.83 14.89
N TYR A 571 -18.53 19.26 15.56
CA TYR A 571 -18.07 20.65 15.58
C TYR A 571 -17.77 21.17 14.17
N MET A 572 -17.08 20.36 13.35
CA MET A 572 -16.75 20.68 11.97
C MET A 572 -17.92 20.47 10.99
N LYS A 573 -19.09 20.03 11.45
CA LYS A 573 -20.31 19.78 10.64
C LYS A 573 -20.07 18.81 9.47
N LEU A 574 -19.33 17.73 9.71
CA LEU A 574 -18.96 16.77 8.68
C LEU A 574 -19.98 15.63 8.48
N LYS A 575 -21.04 15.60 9.27
CA LYS A 575 -22.18 14.67 9.17
C LYS A 575 -23.49 15.43 9.10
#